data_5bdb5c507e3ef06d07ae1cfbb48945fc
#
_entry.id   5bdb5c507e3ef06d07ae1cfbb48945fc
#
_cell.length_a   1.000
_cell.length_b   1.000
_cell.length_c   1.000
_cell.angle_alpha   90.00
_cell.angle_beta   90.00
_cell.angle_gamma   90.00
#
_symmetry.space_group_name_H-M   'P 1'
#
loop_
_entity.id
_entity.type
_entity.pdbx_description
1 polymer ?
#
loop_
_entity_poly.entity_id
_entity_poly.type
_entity_poly.pdbx_seq_one_letter_code
_entity_poly.pdbx_strand_id
1 'polypeptide(L)'
;MTTSITIGNFKGGVGKTTTCVTFSYLLNKAHRKTLLIDFDPQGNASEIIEKTFPVFKQKNSKSLTDGIKNLDLSESIAHVTDYLDLMPSDWSLSLLPDMLEDYKKSDRPLFLKTLLTKN
;
A
#
# COMPACT_ATOMS: atom_id res chain seq x y z
N MET A 1 -10.67 -1.21 -16.86
CA MET A 1 -11.31 -1.54 -15.58
C MET A 1 -10.26 -1.91 -14.55
N THR A 2 -10.38 -1.39 -13.34
CA THR A 2 -9.47 -1.72 -12.24
C THR A 2 -10.12 -2.75 -11.32
N THR A 3 -9.39 -3.80 -11.00
CA THR A 3 -9.83 -4.80 -10.03
C THR A 3 -9.08 -4.59 -8.73
N SER A 4 -9.80 -4.52 -7.61
CA SER A 4 -9.20 -4.40 -6.28
C SER A 4 -9.35 -5.71 -5.53
N ILE A 5 -8.24 -6.18 -4.96
CA ILE A 5 -8.20 -7.41 -4.16
C ILE A 5 -7.61 -7.07 -2.80
N THR A 6 -8.32 -7.45 -1.74
CA THR A 6 -7.83 -7.25 -0.38
C THR A 6 -7.50 -8.60 0.23
N ILE A 7 -6.32 -8.70 0.82
CA ILE A 7 -5.88 -9.90 1.53
C ILE A 7 -5.68 -9.52 3.00
N GLY A 8 -6.51 -10.05 3.86
CA GLY A 8 -6.51 -9.72 5.28
C GLY A 8 -6.74 -10.93 6.16
N ASN A 9 -6.17 -10.88 7.37
CA ASN A 9 -6.39 -11.87 8.41
C ASN A 9 -5.99 -11.27 9.74
N PHE A 10 -6.73 -11.63 10.80
CA PHE A 10 -6.44 -11.14 12.16
C PHE A 10 -5.25 -11.85 12.80
N LYS A 11 -4.91 -13.06 12.34
CA LYS A 11 -3.76 -13.81 12.87
C LYS A 11 -2.50 -13.47 12.09
N GLY A 12 -1.40 -13.18 12.81
CA GLY A 12 -0.08 -13.13 12.20
C GLY A 12 0.40 -14.53 11.78
N GLY A 13 1.33 -14.59 10.84
CA GLY A 13 1.97 -15.85 10.45
C GLY A 13 1.12 -16.81 9.62
N VAL A 14 0.03 -16.35 9.02
CA VAL A 14 -0.87 -17.20 8.21
C VAL A 14 -0.63 -17.07 6.70
N GLY A 15 0.50 -16.52 6.28
CA GLY A 15 0.84 -16.42 4.86
C GLY A 15 0.24 -15.23 4.13
N LYS A 16 -0.37 -14.30 4.83
CA LYS A 16 -0.95 -13.08 4.24
C LYS A 16 0.08 -12.30 3.41
N THR A 17 1.20 -11.97 4.02
CA THR A 17 2.28 -11.22 3.35
C THR A 17 2.84 -11.99 2.17
N THR A 18 3.13 -13.29 2.36
CA THR A 18 3.66 -14.15 1.30
C THR A 18 2.71 -14.21 0.12
N THR A 19 1.40 -14.36 0.38
CA THR A 19 0.38 -14.41 -0.68
C THR A 19 0.34 -13.11 -1.47
N CYS A 20 0.31 -11.97 -0.80
CA CYS A 20 0.30 -10.66 -1.45
C CYS A 20 1.52 -10.43 -2.34
N VAL A 21 2.71 -10.71 -1.80
CA VAL A 21 3.96 -10.47 -2.51
C VAL A 21 4.09 -11.42 -3.71
N THR A 22 3.77 -12.70 -3.52
CA THR A 22 3.82 -13.68 -4.61
C THR A 22 2.85 -13.31 -5.72
N PHE A 23 1.63 -12.93 -5.38
CA PHE A 23 0.63 -12.53 -6.36
C PHE A 23 1.07 -11.30 -7.15
N SER A 24 1.61 -10.29 -6.46
CA SER A 24 2.14 -9.09 -7.10
C SER A 24 3.30 -9.41 -8.04
N TYR A 25 4.20 -10.30 -7.62
CA TYR A 25 5.32 -10.74 -8.44
C TYR A 25 4.84 -11.44 -9.71
N LEU A 26 3.88 -12.34 -9.60
CA LEU A 26 3.33 -13.06 -10.74
C LEU A 26 2.61 -12.13 -11.72
N LEU A 27 1.87 -11.14 -11.21
CA LEU A 27 1.21 -10.15 -12.05
C LEU A 27 2.22 -9.28 -12.78
N ASN A 28 3.31 -8.92 -12.12
CA ASN A 28 4.41 -8.20 -12.75
C ASN A 28 5.02 -9.01 -13.90
N LYS A 29 5.26 -10.30 -13.68
CA LYS A 29 5.78 -11.18 -14.73
C LYS A 29 4.81 -11.35 -15.91
N ALA A 30 3.52 -11.27 -15.64
CA ALA A 30 2.48 -11.34 -16.66
C ALA A 30 2.23 -9.98 -17.35
N HIS A 31 3.04 -8.97 -17.09
CA HIS A 31 2.92 -7.62 -17.62
C HIS A 31 1.56 -6.99 -17.30
N ARG A 32 1.03 -7.27 -16.12
CA ARG A 32 -0.20 -6.67 -15.61
C ARG A 32 0.12 -5.51 -14.68
N LYS A 33 -0.31 -4.31 -15.01
CA LYS A 33 -0.07 -3.15 -14.16
C LYS A 33 -0.74 -3.36 -12.80
N THR A 34 0.08 -3.31 -11.76
CA THR A 34 -0.33 -3.66 -10.40
C THR A 34 0.18 -2.62 -9.42
N LEU A 35 -0.67 -2.26 -8.47
CA LEU A 35 -0.28 -1.46 -7.31
C LEU A 35 -0.45 -2.33 -6.07
N LEU A 36 0.63 -2.58 -5.35
CA LEU A 36 0.61 -3.25 -4.06
C LEU A 36 0.58 -2.20 -2.96
N ILE A 37 -0.44 -2.24 -2.14
CA ILE A 37 -0.60 -1.31 -1.01
C ILE A 37 -0.35 -2.08 0.28
N ASP A 38 0.67 -1.68 1.03
CA ASP A 38 1.01 -2.30 2.31
C ASP A 38 0.45 -1.46 3.44
N PHE A 39 -0.65 -1.92 4.04
CA PHE A 39 -1.30 -1.25 5.17
C PHE A 39 -0.88 -1.83 6.52
N ASP A 40 0.11 -2.71 6.55
CA ASP A 40 0.61 -3.28 7.81
C ASP A 40 1.74 -2.40 8.36
N PRO A 41 1.60 -1.82 9.56
CA PRO A 41 2.67 -1.00 10.16
C PRO A 41 4.02 -1.72 10.27
N GLN A 42 4.02 -3.06 10.31
CA GLN A 42 5.26 -3.83 10.33
C GLN A 42 6.02 -3.77 9.01
N GLY A 43 5.34 -3.47 7.91
CA GLY A 43 5.98 -3.26 6.62
C GLY A 43 6.63 -4.49 6.00
N ASN A 44 6.18 -5.69 6.34
CA ASN A 44 6.81 -6.92 5.89
C ASN A 44 6.74 -7.09 4.37
N ALA A 45 5.61 -6.79 3.76
CA ALA A 45 5.45 -6.87 2.30
C ALA A 45 6.36 -5.86 1.61
N SER A 46 6.42 -4.63 2.12
CA SER A 46 7.30 -3.58 1.60
C SER A 46 8.76 -4.02 1.64
N GLU A 47 9.20 -4.59 2.76
CA GLU A 47 10.58 -5.07 2.93
C GLU A 47 10.92 -6.17 1.91
N ILE A 48 10.01 -7.12 1.70
CA ILE A 48 10.25 -8.21 0.74
C ILE A 48 10.35 -7.67 -0.69
N ILE A 49 9.48 -6.74 -1.07
CA ILE A 49 9.53 -6.12 -2.40
C ILE A 49 10.85 -5.37 -2.57
N GLU A 50 11.28 -4.61 -1.57
CA GLU A 50 12.54 -3.87 -1.63
C GLU A 50 13.75 -4.80 -1.78
N LYS A 51 13.72 -5.97 -1.14
CA LYS A 51 14.79 -6.97 -1.27
C LYS A 51 14.75 -7.71 -2.61
N THR A 52 13.56 -7.94 -3.14
CA THR A 52 13.38 -8.64 -4.42
C THR A 52 13.73 -7.75 -5.61
N PHE A 53 13.40 -6.46 -5.50
CA PHE A 53 13.68 -5.46 -6.54
C PHE A 53 14.56 -4.35 -5.94
N PRO A 54 15.85 -4.57 -5.75
CA PRO A 54 16.70 -3.62 -5.03
C PRO A 54 16.90 -2.28 -5.74
N VAL A 55 16.67 -2.25 -7.07
CA VAL A 55 16.77 -1.01 -7.85
C VAL A 55 15.37 -0.61 -8.28
N PHE A 56 14.79 0.34 -7.58
CA PHE A 56 13.49 0.89 -7.94
C PHE A 56 13.63 1.89 -9.08
N LYS A 57 12.65 1.91 -9.97
CA LYS A 57 12.58 2.89 -11.04
C LYS A 57 12.41 4.30 -10.48
N GLN A 58 11.60 4.44 -9.43
CA GLN A 58 11.41 5.70 -8.72
C GLN A 58 10.93 5.41 -7.30
N LYS A 59 11.64 5.98 -6.32
CA LYS A 59 11.24 5.86 -4.91
C LYS A 59 10.13 6.86 -4.59
N ASN A 60 9.30 6.50 -3.62
CA ASN A 60 8.32 7.42 -3.06
C ASN A 60 9.02 8.54 -2.27
N SER A 61 8.46 9.74 -2.31
CA SER A 61 9.01 10.90 -1.59
C SER A 61 8.32 11.16 -0.25
N LYS A 62 7.13 10.60 -0.05
CA LYS A 62 6.37 10.74 1.20
C LYS A 62 5.88 9.39 1.70
N SER A 63 5.70 9.28 3.02
CA SER A 63 5.14 8.06 3.62
C SER A 63 3.66 7.93 3.25
N LEU A 64 3.13 6.71 3.38
CA LEU A 64 1.71 6.47 3.19
C LEU A 64 0.87 7.26 4.20
N THR A 65 1.35 7.36 5.44
CA THR A 65 0.67 8.16 6.49
C THR A 65 0.56 9.63 6.10
N ASP A 66 1.64 10.21 5.58
CA ASP A 66 1.62 11.60 5.11
C ASP A 66 0.67 11.78 3.93
N GLY A 67 0.64 10.83 3.02
CA GLY A 67 -0.29 10.84 1.89
C GLY A 67 -1.74 10.82 2.34
N ILE A 68 -2.06 9.98 3.31
CA ILE A 68 -3.41 9.92 3.89
C ILE A 68 -3.76 11.23 4.58
N LYS A 69 -2.84 11.75 5.39
CA LYS A 69 -3.04 13.01 6.13
C LYS A 69 -3.31 14.19 5.19
N ASN A 70 -2.64 14.23 4.05
CA ASN A 70 -2.75 15.33 3.09
C ASN A 70 -3.80 15.04 1.99
N LEU A 71 -4.49 13.91 2.05
CA LEU A 71 -5.48 13.48 1.05
C LEU A 71 -4.88 13.40 -0.37
N ASP A 72 -3.61 13.07 -0.46
CA ASP A 72 -2.91 12.91 -1.74
C ASP A 72 -1.86 11.80 -1.61
N LEU A 73 -2.10 10.70 -2.30
CA LEU A 73 -1.23 9.51 -2.27
C LEU A 73 -0.19 9.49 -3.39
N SER A 74 -0.18 10.49 -4.28
CA SER A 74 0.68 10.47 -5.47
C SER A 74 2.17 10.38 -5.14
N GLU A 75 2.62 11.04 -4.07
CA GLU A 75 4.02 11.01 -3.65
C GLU A 75 4.35 9.84 -2.72
N SER A 76 3.34 9.04 -2.36
CA SER A 76 3.50 7.85 -1.53
C SER A 76 3.69 6.58 -2.36
N ILE A 77 3.65 6.68 -3.68
CA ILE A 77 3.82 5.55 -4.59
C ILE A 77 5.28 5.47 -5.04
N ALA A 78 5.87 4.28 -4.88
CA ALA A 78 7.17 3.96 -5.44
C ALA A 78 6.98 3.14 -6.72
N HIS A 79 7.60 3.58 -7.80
CA HIS A 79 7.58 2.83 -9.07
C HIS A 79 8.70 1.81 -9.05
N VAL A 80 8.34 0.53 -8.92
CA VAL A 80 9.29 -0.57 -8.76
C VAL A 80 9.79 -1.04 -10.13
N THR A 81 8.83 -1.38 -11.01
CA THR A 81 9.08 -1.79 -12.40
C THR A 81 8.08 -1.09 -13.31
N ASP A 82 8.12 -1.39 -14.61
CA ASP A 82 7.12 -0.85 -15.55
C ASP A 82 5.70 -1.33 -15.25
N TYR A 83 5.55 -2.45 -14.53
CA TYR A 83 4.26 -3.06 -14.25
C TYR A 83 3.92 -3.14 -12.78
N LEU A 84 4.84 -2.81 -11.87
CA LEU A 84 4.61 -2.90 -10.44
C LEU A 84 4.92 -1.59 -9.74
N ASP A 85 3.93 -1.06 -9.04
CA ASP A 85 4.07 0.05 -8.12
C ASP A 85 3.83 -0.44 -6.69
N LEU A 86 4.42 0.24 -5.73
CA LEU A 86 4.30 -0.07 -4.32
C LEU A 86 3.95 1.18 -3.53
N MET A 87 2.94 1.12 -2.68
CA MET A 87 2.76 2.06 -1.59
C MET A 87 3.34 1.40 -0.34
N PRO A 88 4.59 1.72 0.03
CA PRO A 88 5.22 1.06 1.17
C PRO A 88 4.64 1.55 2.49
N SER A 89 4.65 0.65 3.46
CA SER A 89 4.25 0.94 4.82
C SER A 89 5.46 1.28 5.67
N ASP A 90 5.21 2.00 6.76
CA ASP A 90 6.17 2.18 7.84
C ASP A 90 5.44 2.20 9.19
N TRP A 91 6.21 2.30 10.28
CA TRP A 91 5.65 2.26 11.63
C TRP A 91 4.63 3.38 11.88
N SER A 92 4.69 4.48 11.14
CA SER A 92 3.79 5.62 11.36
C SER A 92 2.33 5.28 11.04
N LEU A 93 2.06 4.20 10.29
CA LEU A 93 0.70 3.70 10.09
C LEU A 93 0.03 3.26 11.39
N SER A 94 0.79 2.94 12.43
CA SER A 94 0.22 2.62 13.73
C SER A 94 -0.50 3.80 14.36
N LEU A 95 -0.21 5.02 13.92
CA LEU A 95 -0.87 6.25 14.36
C LEU A 95 -2.15 6.55 13.59
N LEU A 96 -2.45 5.78 12.54
CA LEU A 96 -3.60 6.03 11.67
C LEU A 96 -4.94 6.02 12.42
N PRO A 97 -5.22 5.10 13.36
CA PRO A 97 -6.48 5.13 14.11
C PRO A 97 -6.69 6.46 14.84
N ASP A 98 -5.64 7.01 15.46
CA ASP A 98 -5.73 8.28 16.17
C ASP A 98 -6.00 9.43 15.20
N MET A 99 -5.39 9.41 14.04
CA MET A 99 -5.63 10.41 12.99
C MET A 99 -7.08 10.37 12.49
N LEU A 100 -7.64 9.17 12.36
CA LEU A 100 -9.00 8.98 11.86
C LEU A 100 -10.06 9.33 12.91
N GLU A 101 -9.72 9.39 14.19
CA GLU A 101 -10.64 9.82 15.25
C GLU A 101 -11.09 11.28 15.08
N ASP A 102 -10.27 12.10 14.43
CA ASP A 102 -10.61 13.48 14.14
C ASP A 102 -11.76 13.60 13.12
N TYR A 103 -12.11 12.49 12.46
CA TYR A 103 -13.23 12.44 11.52
C TYR A 103 -14.42 11.74 12.16
N LYS A 104 -15.62 12.17 11.81
CA LYS A 104 -16.86 11.49 12.25
C LYS A 104 -16.83 10.06 11.71
N LYS A 105 -17.34 9.10 12.50
CA LYS A 105 -17.36 7.69 12.11
C LYS A 105 -18.02 7.45 10.75
N SER A 106 -19.08 8.22 10.44
CA SER A 106 -19.79 8.13 9.17
C SER A 106 -18.96 8.59 7.97
N ASP A 107 -17.93 9.42 8.19
CA ASP A 107 -17.11 9.98 7.13
C ASP A 107 -15.88 9.12 6.79
N ARG A 108 -15.50 8.21 7.70
CA ARG A 108 -14.29 7.39 7.52
C ARG A 108 -14.26 6.57 6.24
N PRO A 109 -15.33 5.81 5.90
CA PRO A 109 -15.32 5.05 4.64
C PRO A 109 -15.27 5.96 3.41
N LEU A 110 -15.96 7.10 3.45
CA LEU A 110 -15.94 8.07 2.36
C LEU A 110 -14.57 8.70 2.21
N PHE A 111 -13.90 8.98 3.33
CA PHE A 111 -12.55 9.54 3.34
C PHE A 111 -11.57 8.62 2.60
N LEU A 112 -11.53 7.33 2.96
CA LEU A 112 -10.65 6.36 2.31
C LEU A 112 -11.01 6.16 0.84
N LYS A 113 -12.30 6.10 0.52
CA LYS A 113 -12.76 6.00 -0.86
C LYS A 113 -12.30 7.20 -1.69
N THR A 114 -12.42 8.40 -1.15
CA THR A 114 -11.99 9.62 -1.81
C THR A 114 -10.49 9.61 -2.09
N LEU A 115 -9.67 9.17 -1.12
CA LEU A 115 -8.24 9.03 -1.30
C LEU A 115 -7.89 8.09 -2.44
N LEU A 116 -8.50 6.91 -2.46
CA LEU A 116 -8.20 5.87 -3.45
C LEU A 116 -8.68 6.24 -4.85
N THR A 117 -9.79 6.97 -4.98
CA THR A 117 -10.30 7.39 -6.28
C THR A 117 -9.60 8.62 -6.84
N LYS A 118 -9.03 9.46 -5.98
CA LYS A 118 -8.31 10.67 -6.39
C LYS A 118 -6.98 10.36 -7.08
N ASN A 119 -6.41 9.22 -6.77
CA ASN A 119 -5.12 8.79 -7.28
C ASN A 119 -5.28 7.61 -8.23
#